data_1937fc6b4fd1667bbf6702c119b3574a
#
_entry.id   1937fc6b4fd1667bbf6702c119b3574a
#
_cell.length_a   1.000
_cell.length_b   1.000
_cell.length_c   1.000
_cell.angle_alpha   90.00
_cell.angle_beta   90.00
_cell.angle_gamma   90.00
#
_symmetry.space_group_name_H-M   'P 1'
#
loop_
_entity.id
_entity.type
_entity.pdbx_description
1 polymer ?
#
loop_
_entity_poly.entity_id
_entity_poly.type
_entity_poly.pdbx_seq_one_letter_code
_entity_poly.pdbx_strand_id
1 'polypeptide(L)'
;MDSTATITPIFIGLDVSLDESKICAVDAEGTIVFETVAPSDPESIAAVLRQHQAGREIKIVGLEVGPLAPWLHHGLRQAGFNAVCLETRRIKAGLKVQRNKTEKNDARGIAHMLPMGWYTEVHVKSADRHELRVLLNNRSTLGRRKRDIENEVRGVLKGFGIKLGRVTRLSFGLRVREALIDHPRLMAMIEPMLVVRETVIVQFLVLHRMVVDAVRADPVCKRLMTVPGVGAVVSLTFKTGVDDPARFATRKMLAPTSASRRRSISQER
;
A
#
# COMPACT_ATOMS: atom_id res chain seq x y z
N MET A 1 16.46 -7.11 -51.67
CA MET A 1 16.78 -5.96 -50.77
C MET A 1 15.76 -6.00 -49.67
N ASP A 2 16.05 -6.78 -48.61
CA ASP A 2 15.17 -6.86 -47.42
C ASP A 2 15.29 -5.55 -46.64
N SER A 3 14.29 -4.69 -46.79
CA SER A 3 14.12 -3.50 -45.93
C SER A 3 13.66 -3.98 -44.58
N THR A 4 14.58 -4.37 -43.71
CA THR A 4 14.32 -4.50 -42.28
C THR A 4 13.91 -3.11 -41.76
N ALA A 5 12.61 -2.87 -41.70
CA ALA A 5 12.08 -1.65 -41.08
C ALA A 5 12.64 -1.58 -39.65
N THR A 6 13.53 -0.64 -39.43
CA THR A 6 14.12 -0.40 -38.10
C THR A 6 12.99 0.05 -37.18
N ILE A 7 12.50 -0.88 -36.34
CA ILE A 7 11.45 -0.58 -35.36
C ILE A 7 12.05 0.37 -34.32
N THR A 8 11.59 1.61 -34.30
CA THR A 8 12.08 2.62 -33.35
C THR A 8 11.48 2.37 -31.96
N PRO A 9 12.32 2.16 -30.95
CA PRO A 9 11.82 1.97 -29.57
C PRO A 9 11.29 3.28 -29.00
N ILE A 10 10.16 3.20 -28.30
CA ILE A 10 9.61 4.32 -27.55
C ILE A 10 9.42 3.95 -26.07
N PHE A 11 9.49 4.97 -25.23
CA PHE A 11 9.40 4.89 -23.77
C PHE A 11 8.24 5.75 -23.30
N ILE A 12 7.37 5.17 -22.49
CA ILE A 12 6.13 5.80 -22.05
C ILE A 12 6.23 6.20 -20.59
N GLY A 13 6.00 7.46 -20.27
CA GLY A 13 5.81 7.96 -18.89
C GLY A 13 4.35 8.20 -18.63
N LEU A 14 3.86 7.67 -17.50
CA LEU A 14 2.50 7.86 -17.00
C LEU A 14 2.53 8.68 -15.71
N ASP A 15 1.86 9.83 -15.72
CA ASP A 15 1.51 10.57 -14.51
C ASP A 15 0.05 10.25 -14.16
N VAL A 16 -0.13 9.50 -13.06
CA VAL A 16 -1.40 8.87 -12.71
C VAL A 16 -2.16 9.72 -11.70
N SER A 17 -3.31 10.24 -12.09
CA SER A 17 -4.31 10.84 -11.20
C SER A 17 -5.50 9.88 -11.01
N LEU A 18 -6.50 10.28 -10.21
CA LEU A 18 -7.62 9.39 -9.89
C LEU A 18 -8.48 9.08 -11.13
N ASP A 19 -8.80 10.09 -11.90
CA ASP A 19 -9.74 9.99 -13.03
C ASP A 19 -9.02 9.85 -14.37
N GLU A 20 -7.94 10.61 -14.58
CA GLU A 20 -7.21 10.68 -15.84
C GLU A 20 -5.70 10.56 -15.62
N SER A 21 -5.05 9.78 -16.48
CA SER A 21 -3.59 9.64 -16.54
C SER A 21 -3.03 10.41 -17.73
N LYS A 22 -2.01 11.23 -17.50
CA LYS A 22 -1.25 11.89 -18.56
C LYS A 22 -0.19 10.95 -19.08
N ILE A 23 -0.07 10.89 -20.39
CA ILE A 23 0.80 9.97 -21.12
C ILE A 23 1.78 10.81 -21.95
N CYS A 24 3.06 10.56 -21.79
CA CYS A 24 4.10 11.10 -22.64
C CYS A 24 4.95 9.96 -23.19
N ALA A 25 5.17 9.96 -24.50
CA ALA A 25 6.05 9.03 -25.18
C ALA A 25 7.28 9.77 -25.70
N VAL A 26 8.46 9.20 -25.48
CA VAL A 26 9.73 9.69 -26.05
C VAL A 26 10.44 8.56 -26.79
N ASP A 27 11.27 8.92 -27.78
CA ASP A 27 12.21 8.00 -28.43
C ASP A 27 13.47 7.76 -27.58
N ALA A 28 14.45 7.05 -28.12
CA ALA A 28 15.71 6.75 -27.45
C ALA A 28 16.57 8.01 -27.21
N GLU A 29 16.42 9.01 -28.04
CA GLU A 29 17.12 10.32 -28.00
C GLU A 29 16.43 11.28 -27.02
N GLY A 30 15.23 10.93 -26.51
CA GLY A 30 14.44 11.76 -25.61
C GLY A 30 13.53 12.75 -26.33
N THR A 31 13.36 12.64 -27.66
CA THR A 31 12.42 13.48 -28.38
C THR A 31 10.98 13.04 -28.12
N ILE A 32 10.08 13.99 -27.85
CA ILE A 32 8.68 13.68 -27.61
C ILE A 32 8.02 13.20 -28.91
N VAL A 33 7.51 11.99 -28.88
CA VAL A 33 6.82 11.34 -30.00
C VAL A 33 5.33 11.70 -29.99
N PHE A 34 4.69 11.60 -28.82
CA PHE A 34 3.32 12.06 -28.61
C PHE A 34 3.06 12.35 -27.14
N GLU A 35 2.03 13.15 -26.91
CA GLU A 35 1.44 13.37 -25.58
C GLU A 35 -0.07 13.25 -25.69
N THR A 36 -0.69 12.64 -24.70
CA THR A 36 -2.13 12.45 -24.66
C THR A 36 -2.61 12.22 -23.22
N VAL A 37 -3.89 12.03 -23.05
CA VAL A 37 -4.54 11.72 -21.78
C VAL A 37 -5.46 10.52 -22.00
N ALA A 38 -5.58 9.67 -21.00
CA ALA A 38 -6.52 8.57 -20.99
C ALA A 38 -7.18 8.45 -19.60
N PRO A 39 -8.38 7.88 -19.50
CA PRO A 39 -8.93 7.46 -18.21
C PRO A 39 -7.92 6.60 -17.44
N SER A 40 -7.89 6.73 -16.11
CA SER A 40 -6.94 6.02 -15.25
C SER A 40 -7.35 4.57 -15.01
N ASP A 41 -7.55 3.82 -16.09
CA ASP A 41 -7.77 2.38 -16.08
C ASP A 41 -6.85 1.66 -17.09
N PRO A 42 -6.50 0.37 -16.83
CA PRO A 42 -5.54 -0.35 -17.66
C PRO A 42 -6.00 -0.53 -19.11
N GLU A 43 -7.29 -0.69 -19.35
CA GLU A 43 -7.86 -0.98 -20.67
C GLU A 43 -7.82 0.26 -21.55
N SER A 44 -8.24 1.41 -21.03
CA SER A 44 -8.21 2.69 -21.72
C SER A 44 -6.77 3.13 -22.03
N ILE A 45 -5.87 3.01 -21.06
CA ILE A 45 -4.45 3.30 -21.27
C ILE A 45 -3.87 2.37 -22.35
N ALA A 46 -4.11 1.05 -22.24
CA ALA A 46 -3.63 0.09 -23.22
C ALA A 46 -4.17 0.34 -24.64
N ALA A 47 -5.44 0.74 -24.78
CA ALA A 47 -6.04 1.10 -26.06
C ALA A 47 -5.34 2.31 -26.70
N VAL A 48 -5.12 3.37 -25.91
CA VAL A 48 -4.39 4.57 -26.35
C VAL A 48 -2.96 4.23 -26.75
N LEU A 49 -2.24 3.42 -25.98
CA LEU A 49 -0.90 3.00 -26.30
C LEU A 49 -0.82 2.20 -27.61
N ARG A 50 -1.75 1.26 -27.85
CA ARG A 50 -1.82 0.51 -29.10
C ARG A 50 -2.13 1.41 -30.30
N GLN A 51 -3.04 2.37 -30.14
CA GLN A 51 -3.40 3.33 -31.18
C GLN A 51 -2.18 4.16 -31.64
N HIS A 52 -1.32 4.58 -30.70
CA HIS A 52 -0.17 5.42 -30.97
C HIS A 52 1.13 4.63 -31.25
N GLN A 53 1.10 3.30 -31.12
CA GLN A 53 2.27 2.46 -31.35
C GLN A 53 2.75 2.51 -32.81
N ALA A 54 1.84 2.54 -33.80
CA ALA A 54 2.06 2.83 -35.23
C ALA A 54 3.45 2.43 -35.79
N GLY A 55 3.78 1.12 -35.74
CA GLY A 55 5.07 0.59 -36.25
C GLY A 55 6.27 0.79 -35.30
N ARG A 56 6.07 1.30 -34.08
CA ARG A 56 7.10 1.46 -33.04
C ARG A 56 6.97 0.36 -31.99
N GLU A 57 8.06 0.07 -31.28
CA GLU A 57 8.05 -0.85 -30.15
C GLU A 57 8.01 -0.10 -28.84
N ILE A 58 6.97 -0.32 -28.01
CA ILE A 58 6.92 0.21 -26.65
C ILE A 58 7.82 -0.66 -25.77
N LYS A 59 9.00 -0.13 -25.42
CA LYS A 59 10.00 -0.85 -24.60
C LYS A 59 9.59 -0.90 -23.13
N ILE A 60 9.16 0.23 -22.57
CA ILE A 60 8.84 0.36 -21.14
C ILE A 60 7.70 1.35 -20.98
N VAL A 61 6.78 1.03 -20.09
CA VAL A 61 5.75 1.93 -19.57
C VAL A 61 6.03 2.19 -18.10
N GLY A 62 6.57 3.38 -17.80
CA GLY A 62 6.93 3.79 -16.44
C GLY A 62 5.77 4.54 -15.76
N LEU A 63 5.49 4.20 -14.50
CA LEU A 63 4.52 4.91 -13.67
C LEU A 63 5.06 5.12 -12.26
N GLU A 64 4.67 6.25 -11.65
CA GLU A 64 5.05 6.55 -10.27
C GLU A 64 4.30 5.65 -9.28
N VAL A 65 4.96 5.26 -8.18
CA VAL A 65 4.32 4.51 -7.10
C VAL A 65 3.22 5.37 -6.45
N GLY A 66 1.99 4.91 -6.55
CA GLY A 66 0.80 5.56 -6.00
C GLY A 66 -0.31 4.56 -5.67
N PRO A 67 -1.47 5.03 -5.18
CA PRO A 67 -2.58 4.14 -4.81
C PRO A 67 -3.08 3.26 -5.95
N LEU A 68 -3.15 3.79 -7.19
CA LEU A 68 -3.60 3.06 -8.38
C LEU A 68 -2.49 2.25 -9.05
N ALA A 69 -1.20 2.51 -8.72
CA ALA A 69 -0.06 1.90 -9.39
C ALA A 69 -0.07 0.37 -9.40
N PRO A 70 -0.42 -0.36 -8.33
CA PRO A 70 -0.47 -1.82 -8.39
C PRO A 70 -1.50 -2.35 -9.39
N TRP A 71 -2.68 -1.76 -9.44
CA TRP A 71 -3.75 -2.15 -10.35
C TRP A 71 -3.39 -1.86 -11.82
N LEU A 72 -2.93 -0.64 -12.11
CA LEU A 72 -2.48 -0.24 -13.44
C LEU A 72 -1.30 -1.08 -13.92
N HIS A 73 -0.29 -1.30 -13.06
CA HIS A 73 0.86 -2.14 -13.38
C HIS A 73 0.43 -3.56 -13.77
N HIS A 74 -0.43 -4.21 -12.98
CA HIS A 74 -0.89 -5.57 -13.29
C HIS A 74 -1.72 -5.60 -14.57
N GLY A 75 -2.65 -4.68 -14.76
CA GLY A 75 -3.50 -4.64 -15.95
C GLY A 75 -2.70 -4.34 -17.22
N LEU A 76 -1.76 -3.41 -17.20
CA LEU A 76 -0.89 -3.12 -18.33
C LEU A 76 0.04 -4.31 -18.66
N ARG A 77 0.57 -5.02 -17.65
CA ARG A 77 1.31 -6.27 -17.86
C ARG A 77 0.46 -7.37 -18.49
N GLN A 78 -0.78 -7.53 -18.05
CA GLN A 78 -1.75 -8.45 -18.65
C GLN A 78 -2.08 -8.07 -20.11
N ALA A 79 -2.12 -6.77 -20.41
CA ALA A 79 -2.32 -6.26 -21.76
C ALA A 79 -1.08 -6.40 -22.66
N GLY A 80 0.04 -6.94 -22.14
CA GLY A 80 1.28 -7.24 -22.89
C GLY A 80 2.34 -6.15 -22.84
N PHE A 81 2.15 -5.08 -22.08
CA PHE A 81 3.14 -4.01 -21.95
C PHE A 81 4.15 -4.31 -20.84
N ASN A 82 5.40 -3.88 -21.03
CA ASN A 82 6.42 -3.92 -20.00
C ASN A 82 6.25 -2.73 -19.04
N ALA A 83 5.24 -2.81 -18.17
CA ALA A 83 4.98 -1.78 -17.15
C ALA A 83 5.94 -1.92 -15.97
N VAL A 84 6.50 -0.81 -15.49
CA VAL A 84 7.40 -0.71 -14.34
C VAL A 84 6.95 0.41 -13.40
N CYS A 85 6.96 0.15 -12.09
CA CYS A 85 6.72 1.17 -11.07
C CYS A 85 8.04 1.78 -10.62
N LEU A 86 8.11 3.10 -10.56
CA LEU A 86 9.32 3.86 -10.29
C LEU A 86 9.30 4.50 -8.90
N GLU A 87 10.47 4.55 -8.23
CA GLU A 87 10.61 5.20 -6.93
C GLU A 87 10.50 6.72 -7.06
N THR A 88 9.48 7.30 -6.39
CA THR A 88 9.12 8.73 -6.37
C THR A 88 10.25 9.66 -5.94
N ARG A 89 11.09 9.24 -4.99
CA ARG A 89 12.09 10.12 -4.37
C ARG A 89 13.17 10.55 -5.35
N ARG A 90 13.62 9.65 -6.23
CA ARG A 90 14.62 9.94 -7.24
C ARG A 90 14.06 10.77 -8.39
N ILE A 91 12.81 10.47 -8.78
CA ILE A 91 12.07 11.25 -9.78
C ILE A 91 11.94 12.71 -9.31
N LYS A 92 11.47 12.93 -8.09
CA LYS A 92 11.33 14.29 -7.53
C LYS A 92 12.66 15.01 -7.33
N ALA A 93 13.75 14.32 -7.06
CA ALA A 93 15.09 14.92 -6.99
C ALA A 93 15.59 15.36 -8.37
N GLY A 94 15.38 14.54 -9.42
CA GLY A 94 15.72 14.88 -10.80
C GLY A 94 14.86 16.03 -11.37
N LEU A 95 13.54 16.01 -11.09
CA LEU A 95 12.60 17.03 -11.55
C LEU A 95 12.73 18.38 -10.81
N LYS A 96 13.25 18.41 -9.58
CA LYS A 96 13.53 19.66 -8.85
C LYS A 96 14.57 20.55 -9.51
N VAL A 97 15.38 20.03 -10.42
CA VAL A 97 16.34 20.80 -11.21
C VAL A 97 15.63 21.60 -12.33
N GLN A 98 14.42 21.21 -12.72
CA GLN A 98 13.62 21.95 -13.69
C GLN A 98 12.74 23.00 -12.99
N ARG A 99 12.94 24.28 -13.36
CA ARG A 99 12.35 25.47 -12.71
C ARG A 99 10.82 25.62 -12.81
N ASN A 100 10.12 24.84 -13.65
CA ASN A 100 8.67 24.97 -13.87
C ASN A 100 7.93 23.69 -13.47
N LYS A 101 7.31 23.71 -12.29
CA LYS A 101 6.47 22.63 -11.76
C LYS A 101 5.06 22.73 -12.33
N THR A 102 4.78 22.09 -13.46
CA THR A 102 3.43 21.83 -13.94
C THR A 102 3.20 20.32 -14.01
N GLU A 103 1.99 19.85 -13.74
CA GLU A 103 1.62 18.42 -13.78
C GLU A 103 1.93 17.73 -15.14
N LYS A 104 1.98 18.50 -16.24
CA LYS A 104 2.47 18.02 -17.55
C LYS A 104 3.94 17.58 -17.51
N ASN A 105 4.73 18.15 -16.61
CA ASN A 105 6.15 17.86 -16.51
C ASN A 105 6.45 16.52 -15.81
N ASP A 106 5.50 15.94 -15.07
CA ASP A 106 5.72 14.71 -14.33
C ASP A 106 5.69 13.49 -15.28
N ALA A 107 4.72 13.39 -16.21
CA ALA A 107 4.73 12.35 -17.26
C ALA A 107 5.93 12.45 -18.19
N ARG A 108 6.30 13.68 -18.63
CA ARG A 108 7.50 13.94 -19.43
C ARG A 108 8.76 13.53 -18.69
N GLY A 109 8.87 13.93 -17.42
CA GLY A 109 10.03 13.62 -16.58
C GLY A 109 10.22 12.11 -16.42
N ILE A 110 9.12 11.36 -16.21
CA ILE A 110 9.15 9.90 -16.17
C ILE A 110 9.62 9.35 -17.53
N ALA A 111 9.02 9.79 -18.64
CA ALA A 111 9.35 9.32 -19.97
C ALA A 111 10.85 9.51 -20.30
N HIS A 112 11.39 10.71 -20.04
CA HIS A 112 12.81 11.02 -20.32
C HIS A 112 13.80 10.22 -19.46
N MET A 113 13.42 9.78 -18.27
CA MET A 113 14.33 9.00 -17.40
C MET A 113 14.46 7.55 -17.85
N LEU A 114 13.47 7.01 -18.57
CA LEU A 114 13.42 5.60 -18.97
C LEU A 114 14.53 5.22 -19.96
N PRO A 115 14.75 5.92 -21.10
CA PRO A 115 15.83 5.58 -22.02
C PRO A 115 17.22 5.72 -21.40
N MET A 116 17.40 6.63 -20.43
CA MET A 116 18.65 6.85 -19.72
C MET A 116 18.92 5.79 -18.63
N GLY A 117 17.95 4.96 -18.28
CA GLY A 117 18.06 4.04 -17.15
C GLY A 117 18.15 4.72 -15.77
N TRP A 118 17.79 5.98 -15.66
CA TRP A 118 17.90 6.79 -14.44
C TRP A 118 16.71 6.60 -13.50
N TYR A 119 16.34 5.37 -13.26
CA TYR A 119 15.25 5.04 -12.38
C TYR A 119 15.59 3.84 -11.48
N THR A 120 14.85 3.69 -10.41
CA THR A 120 14.87 2.48 -9.60
C THR A 120 13.48 1.87 -9.65
N GLU A 121 13.41 0.65 -10.15
CA GLU A 121 12.16 -0.10 -10.19
C GLU A 121 11.75 -0.50 -8.78
N VAL A 122 10.48 -0.26 -8.45
CA VAL A 122 9.85 -0.73 -7.22
C VAL A 122 9.07 -2.00 -7.52
N HIS A 123 9.37 -3.03 -6.77
CA HIS A 123 8.62 -4.28 -6.88
C HIS A 123 7.15 -4.10 -6.52
N VAL A 124 6.29 -4.34 -7.49
CA VAL A 124 4.84 -4.40 -7.27
C VAL A 124 4.48 -5.80 -6.80
N LYS A 125 3.90 -5.88 -5.62
CA LYS A 125 3.48 -7.15 -5.03
C LYS A 125 2.35 -7.78 -5.82
N SER A 126 2.31 -9.11 -5.87
CA SER A 126 1.19 -9.84 -6.47
C SER A 126 -0.15 -9.45 -5.84
N ALA A 127 -1.24 -9.58 -6.59
CA ALA A 127 -2.59 -9.25 -6.13
C ALA A 127 -2.92 -9.97 -4.81
N ASP A 128 -2.64 -11.27 -4.73
CA ASP A 128 -2.87 -12.08 -3.51
C ASP A 128 -2.12 -11.52 -2.29
N ARG A 129 -0.85 -11.08 -2.50
CA ARG A 129 -0.07 -10.48 -1.41
C ARG A 129 -0.61 -9.12 -1.01
N HIS A 130 -1.15 -8.38 -1.97
CA HIS A 130 -1.80 -7.11 -1.69
C HIS A 130 -3.05 -7.31 -0.83
N GLU A 131 -3.91 -8.26 -1.17
CA GLU A 131 -5.11 -8.60 -0.38
C GLU A 131 -4.78 -9.02 1.05
N LEU A 132 -3.78 -9.91 1.22
CA LEU A 132 -3.33 -10.30 2.57
C LEU A 132 -2.79 -9.11 3.38
N ARG A 133 -2.18 -8.11 2.73
CA ARG A 133 -1.76 -6.86 3.39
C ARG A 133 -2.96 -6.00 3.79
N VAL A 134 -3.99 -5.91 2.96
CA VAL A 134 -5.24 -5.23 3.30
C VAL A 134 -5.88 -5.89 4.53
N LEU A 135 -5.95 -7.22 4.57
CA LEU A 135 -6.45 -7.98 5.71
C LEU A 135 -5.67 -7.64 7.00
N LEU A 136 -4.33 -7.68 6.96
CA LEU A 136 -3.48 -7.34 8.10
C LEU A 136 -3.64 -5.89 8.56
N ASN A 137 -3.73 -4.95 7.61
CA ASN A 137 -3.89 -3.54 7.89
C ASN A 137 -5.25 -3.24 8.52
N ASN A 138 -6.33 -3.80 7.97
CA ASN A 138 -7.68 -3.62 8.49
C ASN A 138 -7.81 -4.20 9.91
N ARG A 139 -7.28 -5.42 10.14
CA ARG A 139 -7.20 -5.99 11.49
C ARG A 139 -6.43 -5.08 12.46
N SER A 140 -5.28 -4.55 12.04
CA SER A 140 -4.49 -3.63 12.86
C SER A 140 -5.25 -2.34 13.17
N THR A 141 -5.96 -1.80 12.19
CA THR A 141 -6.79 -0.59 12.32
C THR A 141 -7.90 -0.79 13.32
N LEU A 142 -8.66 -1.90 13.23
CA LEU A 142 -9.70 -2.19 14.24
C LEU A 142 -9.10 -2.35 15.65
N GLY A 143 -7.92 -2.97 15.77
CA GLY A 143 -7.22 -3.07 17.05
C GLY A 143 -6.82 -1.71 17.64
N ARG A 144 -6.44 -0.74 16.81
CA ARG A 144 -6.18 0.64 17.23
C ARG A 144 -7.47 1.34 17.64
N ARG A 145 -8.52 1.31 16.79
CA ARG A 145 -9.82 1.93 17.09
C ARG A 145 -10.41 1.47 18.40
N LYS A 146 -10.30 0.17 18.70
CA LYS A 146 -10.69 -0.36 20.02
C LYS A 146 -9.97 0.35 21.16
N ARG A 147 -8.62 0.49 21.05
CA ARG A 147 -7.83 1.15 22.11
C ARG A 147 -8.15 2.64 22.23
N ASP A 148 -8.35 3.32 21.09
CA ASP A 148 -8.71 4.72 21.05
C ASP A 148 -10.02 4.97 21.83
N ILE A 149 -11.06 4.17 21.57
CA ILE A 149 -12.34 4.22 22.29
C ILE A 149 -12.15 3.96 23.79
N GLU A 150 -11.39 2.92 24.16
CA GLU A 150 -11.12 2.59 25.57
C GLU A 150 -10.38 3.74 26.30
N ASN A 151 -9.44 4.38 25.63
CA ASN A 151 -8.69 5.51 26.18
C ASN A 151 -9.56 6.75 26.30
N GLU A 152 -10.41 7.03 25.32
CA GLU A 152 -11.37 8.15 25.36
C GLU A 152 -12.36 7.99 26.50
N VAL A 153 -12.99 6.82 26.62
CA VAL A 153 -13.90 6.52 27.75
C VAL A 153 -13.18 6.70 29.09
N ARG A 154 -11.95 6.19 29.24
CA ARG A 154 -11.15 6.38 30.46
C ARG A 154 -10.83 7.85 30.72
N GLY A 155 -10.57 8.61 29.66
CA GLY A 155 -10.31 10.05 29.76
C GLY A 155 -11.51 10.80 30.31
N VAL A 156 -12.69 10.56 29.74
CA VAL A 156 -13.95 11.14 30.21
C VAL A 156 -14.21 10.80 31.68
N LEU A 157 -14.15 9.52 32.05
CA LEU A 157 -14.39 9.06 33.41
C LEU A 157 -13.47 9.70 34.45
N LYS A 158 -12.19 9.91 34.09
CA LYS A 158 -11.23 10.61 34.95
C LYS A 158 -11.66 12.05 35.27
N GLY A 159 -12.27 12.76 34.29
CA GLY A 159 -12.81 14.10 34.49
C GLY A 159 -13.91 14.17 35.58
N PHE A 160 -14.57 13.04 35.84
CA PHE A 160 -15.57 12.85 36.89
C PHE A 160 -15.02 12.16 38.15
N GLY A 161 -13.68 12.02 38.27
CA GLY A 161 -13.04 11.35 39.41
C GLY A 161 -13.15 9.82 39.40
N ILE A 162 -13.75 9.21 38.37
CA ILE A 162 -13.99 7.78 38.27
C ILE A 162 -12.75 7.09 37.68
N LYS A 163 -12.19 6.12 38.43
CA LYS A 163 -10.97 5.38 38.03
C LYS A 163 -11.31 3.90 37.85
N LEU A 164 -11.23 3.37 36.63
CA LEU A 164 -11.54 1.98 36.33
C LEU A 164 -10.47 0.98 36.80
N GLY A 165 -9.26 1.41 37.10
CA GLY A 165 -8.14 0.53 37.44
C GLY A 165 -7.72 -0.39 36.29
N ARG A 166 -7.15 -1.55 36.63
CA ARG A 166 -6.81 -2.60 35.65
C ARG A 166 -8.05 -3.40 35.27
N VAL A 167 -8.40 -3.38 34.00
CA VAL A 167 -9.54 -4.14 33.45
C VAL A 167 -9.08 -4.97 32.24
N THR A 168 -9.65 -6.15 32.07
CA THR A 168 -9.41 -6.98 30.91
C THR A 168 -10.24 -6.52 29.71
N ARG A 169 -9.93 -7.04 28.53
CA ARG A 169 -10.72 -6.77 27.31
C ARG A 169 -12.20 -7.15 27.50
N LEU A 170 -12.47 -8.26 28.17
CA LEU A 170 -13.83 -8.80 28.35
C LEU A 170 -14.60 -8.02 29.40
N SER A 171 -13.95 -7.58 30.47
CA SER A 171 -14.61 -6.91 31.60
C SER A 171 -14.74 -5.39 31.45
N PHE A 172 -14.13 -4.78 30.40
CA PHE A 172 -14.09 -3.32 30.27
C PHE A 172 -15.49 -2.69 30.24
N GLY A 173 -16.38 -3.16 29.35
CA GLY A 173 -17.73 -2.62 29.23
C GLY A 173 -18.54 -2.79 30.52
N LEU A 174 -18.47 -3.98 31.15
CA LEU A 174 -19.14 -4.25 32.42
C LEU A 174 -18.63 -3.30 33.51
N ARG A 175 -17.31 -3.13 33.67
CA ARG A 175 -16.73 -2.27 34.71
C ARG A 175 -17.05 -0.79 34.50
N VAL A 176 -17.20 -0.34 33.23
CA VAL A 176 -17.66 1.03 32.95
C VAL A 176 -19.11 1.20 33.39
N ARG A 177 -20.00 0.26 33.06
CA ARG A 177 -21.41 0.30 33.44
C ARG A 177 -21.59 0.24 34.96
N GLU A 178 -20.86 -0.62 35.65
CA GLU A 178 -20.84 -0.67 37.11
C GLU A 178 -20.38 0.65 37.73
N ALA A 179 -19.30 1.24 37.20
CA ALA A 179 -18.74 2.52 37.71
C ALA A 179 -19.66 3.73 37.47
N LEU A 180 -20.61 3.63 36.55
CA LEU A 180 -21.55 4.68 36.19
C LEU A 180 -22.98 4.46 36.72
N ILE A 181 -23.20 3.50 37.63
CA ILE A 181 -24.53 3.17 38.12
C ILE A 181 -25.24 4.37 38.77
N ASP A 182 -24.48 5.23 39.46
CA ASP A 182 -24.95 6.45 40.09
C ASP A 182 -24.89 7.70 39.18
N HIS A 183 -24.50 7.51 37.88
CA HIS A 183 -24.33 8.59 36.93
C HIS A 183 -25.14 8.34 35.62
N PRO A 184 -26.49 8.25 35.68
CA PRO A 184 -27.32 7.79 34.53
C PRO A 184 -27.20 8.68 33.30
N ARG A 185 -27.04 10.00 33.48
CA ARG A 185 -26.83 10.93 32.35
C ARG A 185 -25.49 10.69 31.66
N LEU A 186 -24.42 10.47 32.42
CA LEU A 186 -23.09 10.17 31.87
C LEU A 186 -23.10 8.78 31.21
N MET A 187 -23.78 7.83 31.82
CA MET A 187 -23.95 6.50 31.26
C MET A 187 -24.63 6.55 29.87
N ALA A 188 -25.70 7.32 29.72
CA ALA A 188 -26.39 7.49 28.44
C ALA A 188 -25.49 8.07 27.34
N MET A 189 -24.49 8.88 27.70
CA MET A 189 -23.52 9.44 26.75
C MET A 189 -22.39 8.44 26.43
N ILE A 190 -22.02 7.57 27.36
CA ILE A 190 -20.93 6.59 27.19
C ILE A 190 -21.39 5.29 26.52
N GLU A 191 -22.66 4.88 26.74
CA GLU A 191 -23.19 3.61 26.20
C GLU A 191 -23.00 3.47 24.69
N PRO A 192 -23.24 4.49 23.84
CA PRO A 192 -22.96 4.39 22.40
C PRO A 192 -21.50 4.06 22.09
N MET A 193 -20.55 4.59 22.87
CA MET A 193 -19.12 4.28 22.70
C MET A 193 -18.80 2.82 23.06
N LEU A 194 -19.47 2.27 24.11
CA LEU A 194 -19.31 0.87 24.47
C LEU A 194 -19.88 -0.06 23.39
N VAL A 195 -21.04 0.28 22.81
CA VAL A 195 -21.65 -0.49 21.71
C VAL A 195 -20.73 -0.50 20.49
N VAL A 196 -20.19 0.66 20.08
CA VAL A 196 -19.22 0.74 18.98
C VAL A 196 -17.97 -0.10 19.30
N ARG A 197 -17.45 -0.02 20.53
CA ARG A 197 -16.29 -0.83 20.94
C ARG A 197 -16.58 -2.33 20.83
N GLU A 198 -17.72 -2.80 21.25
CA GLU A 198 -18.13 -4.21 21.18
C GLU A 198 -18.22 -4.67 19.73
N THR A 199 -18.82 -3.86 18.86
CA THR A 199 -18.86 -4.10 17.41
C THR A 199 -17.45 -4.20 16.81
N VAL A 200 -16.55 -3.26 17.16
CA VAL A 200 -15.16 -3.28 16.70
C VAL A 200 -14.44 -4.55 17.13
N ILE A 201 -14.70 -5.05 18.35
CA ILE A 201 -14.12 -6.32 18.84
C ILE A 201 -14.60 -7.50 18.00
N VAL A 202 -15.89 -7.58 17.72
CA VAL A 202 -16.47 -8.66 16.90
C VAL A 202 -15.81 -8.67 15.52
N GLN A 203 -15.77 -7.52 14.86
CA GLN A 203 -15.15 -7.41 13.52
C GLN A 203 -13.63 -7.67 13.54
N PHE A 204 -12.94 -7.24 14.59
CA PHE A 204 -11.53 -7.59 14.78
C PHE A 204 -11.32 -9.11 14.86
N LEU A 205 -12.18 -9.84 15.55
CA LEU A 205 -12.10 -11.30 15.66
C LEU A 205 -12.38 -12.00 14.33
N VAL A 206 -13.32 -11.47 13.52
CA VAL A 206 -13.56 -11.96 12.16
C VAL A 206 -12.29 -11.87 11.33
N LEU A 207 -11.67 -10.68 11.25
CA LEU A 207 -10.43 -10.50 10.49
C LEU A 207 -9.27 -11.32 11.09
N HIS A 208 -9.23 -11.47 12.41
CA HIS A 208 -8.20 -12.30 13.04
C HIS A 208 -8.33 -13.77 12.66
N ARG A 209 -9.55 -14.30 12.57
CA ARG A 209 -9.81 -15.65 12.08
C ARG A 209 -9.34 -15.82 10.66
N MET A 210 -9.67 -14.89 9.76
CA MET A 210 -9.17 -14.90 8.37
C MET A 210 -7.64 -14.94 8.29
N VAL A 211 -6.94 -14.18 9.15
CA VAL A 211 -5.45 -14.24 9.24
C VAL A 211 -4.97 -15.62 9.67
N VAL A 212 -5.62 -16.23 10.68
CA VAL A 212 -5.25 -17.58 11.16
C VAL A 212 -5.48 -18.63 10.07
N ASP A 213 -6.59 -18.54 9.35
CA ASP A 213 -6.94 -19.49 8.30
C ASP A 213 -5.96 -19.37 7.10
N ALA A 214 -5.63 -18.15 6.69
CA ALA A 214 -4.61 -17.91 5.66
C ALA A 214 -3.24 -18.50 6.05
N VAL A 215 -2.84 -18.36 7.31
CA VAL A 215 -1.58 -18.92 7.82
C VAL A 215 -1.62 -20.45 7.89
N ARG A 216 -2.75 -21.04 8.27
CA ARG A 216 -2.92 -22.50 8.31
C ARG A 216 -2.87 -23.14 6.93
N ALA A 217 -3.33 -22.44 5.90
CA ALA A 217 -3.25 -22.91 4.53
C ALA A 217 -1.84 -22.79 3.93
N ASP A 218 -0.95 -21.99 4.52
CA ASP A 218 0.32 -21.58 3.92
C ASP A 218 1.52 -22.32 4.53
N PRO A 219 2.27 -23.11 3.73
CA PRO A 219 3.42 -23.88 4.23
C PRO A 219 4.61 -22.99 4.66
N VAL A 220 4.78 -21.82 4.04
CA VAL A 220 5.85 -20.87 4.42
C VAL A 220 5.55 -20.25 5.78
N CYS A 221 4.30 -19.84 6.02
CA CYS A 221 3.88 -19.32 7.30
C CYS A 221 3.99 -20.37 8.41
N LYS A 222 3.60 -21.63 8.14
CA LYS A 222 3.79 -22.76 9.08
C LYS A 222 5.26 -22.92 9.49
N ARG A 223 6.16 -22.89 8.50
CA ARG A 223 7.61 -22.98 8.75
C ARG A 223 8.12 -21.81 9.57
N LEU A 224 7.68 -20.58 9.28
CA LEU A 224 8.06 -19.40 10.06
C LEU A 224 7.59 -19.48 11.52
N MET A 225 6.42 -20.09 11.77
CA MET A 225 5.87 -20.25 13.11
C MET A 225 6.60 -21.29 13.97
N THR A 226 7.52 -22.10 13.42
CA THR A 226 8.40 -22.94 14.24
C THR A 226 9.44 -22.15 15.03
N VAL A 227 9.67 -20.87 14.64
CA VAL A 227 10.58 -19.98 15.35
C VAL A 227 9.89 -19.44 16.62
N PRO A 228 10.48 -19.58 17.82
CA PRO A 228 9.91 -19.04 19.05
C PRO A 228 9.56 -17.56 18.95
N GLY A 229 8.34 -17.18 19.39
CA GLY A 229 7.85 -15.79 19.31
C GLY A 229 7.23 -15.38 17.97
N VAL A 230 7.28 -16.24 16.96
CA VAL A 230 6.63 -15.98 15.67
C VAL A 230 5.23 -16.59 15.65
N GLY A 231 4.21 -15.75 15.83
CA GLY A 231 2.81 -16.15 15.71
C GLY A 231 2.23 -15.87 14.31
N ALA A 232 0.95 -16.18 14.10
CA ALA A 232 0.25 -16.06 12.82
C ALA A 232 0.36 -14.67 12.18
N VAL A 233 0.20 -13.60 12.98
CA VAL A 233 0.29 -12.22 12.46
C VAL A 233 1.70 -11.88 12.01
N VAL A 234 2.71 -12.30 12.76
CA VAL A 234 4.11 -12.01 12.44
C VAL A 234 4.54 -12.78 11.20
N SER A 235 4.21 -14.08 11.11
CA SER A 235 4.56 -14.91 9.95
C SER A 235 3.94 -14.39 8.66
N LEU A 236 2.64 -14.04 8.69
CA LEU A 236 1.95 -13.50 7.51
C LEU A 236 2.47 -12.10 7.15
N THR A 237 2.75 -11.25 8.14
CA THR A 237 3.36 -9.92 7.91
C THR A 237 4.72 -10.04 7.25
N PHE A 238 5.56 -10.96 7.72
CA PHE A 238 6.88 -11.21 7.13
C PHE A 238 6.74 -11.71 5.69
N LYS A 239 5.91 -12.74 5.47
CA LYS A 239 5.67 -13.31 4.13
C LYS A 239 5.20 -12.24 3.15
N THR A 240 4.17 -11.47 3.51
CA THR A 240 3.65 -10.39 2.64
C THR A 240 4.60 -9.20 2.52
N GLY A 241 5.51 -9.02 3.47
CA GLY A 241 6.57 -8.01 3.42
C GLY A 241 7.65 -8.36 2.42
N VAL A 242 8.15 -9.59 2.45
CA VAL A 242 9.20 -10.10 1.57
C VAL A 242 8.67 -10.34 0.16
N ASP A 243 7.50 -10.98 0.04
CA ASP A 243 6.83 -11.42 -1.19
C ASP A 243 7.67 -12.45 -1.96
N ASP A 244 8.69 -12.03 -2.71
CA ASP A 244 9.66 -12.88 -3.37
C ASP A 244 11.03 -12.79 -2.70
N PRO A 245 11.52 -13.89 -2.06
CA PRO A 245 12.83 -13.91 -1.44
C PRO A 245 14.02 -13.79 -2.41
N ALA A 246 13.84 -14.19 -3.69
CA ALA A 246 14.91 -14.14 -4.69
C ALA A 246 15.37 -12.70 -4.99
N ARG A 247 14.54 -11.69 -4.67
CA ARG A 247 14.90 -10.27 -4.78
C ARG A 247 16.00 -9.82 -3.81
N PHE A 248 16.30 -10.61 -2.82
CA PHE A 248 17.27 -10.25 -1.78
C PHE A 248 18.53 -11.10 -1.92
N ALA A 249 19.58 -10.52 -2.50
CA ALA A 249 20.86 -11.22 -2.73
C ALA A 249 21.54 -11.68 -1.44
N THR A 250 21.26 -11.04 -0.29
CA THR A 250 21.83 -11.41 1.01
C THR A 250 20.81 -11.28 2.14
N ARG A 251 21.02 -12.03 3.25
CA ARG A 251 20.22 -11.91 4.48
C ARG A 251 20.19 -10.49 5.06
N LYS A 252 21.24 -9.69 4.86
CA LYS A 252 21.31 -8.29 5.32
C LYS A 252 20.28 -7.40 4.62
N MET A 253 19.91 -7.69 3.38
CA MET A 253 18.90 -6.91 2.63
C MET A 253 17.47 -7.17 3.14
N LEU A 254 17.21 -8.30 3.80
CA LEU A 254 15.92 -8.61 4.42
C LEU A 254 15.70 -7.86 5.76
N ALA A 255 16.77 -7.54 6.48
CA ALA A 255 16.71 -6.95 7.81
C ALA A 255 16.03 -5.58 7.89
N PRO A 256 16.24 -4.59 6.99
CA PRO A 256 15.61 -3.28 7.05
C PRO A 256 14.10 -3.30 6.86
N THR A 257 13.59 -4.25 6.08
CA THR A 257 12.16 -4.35 5.72
C THR A 257 11.30 -4.74 6.93
N SER A 258 11.87 -5.45 7.91
CA SER A 258 11.19 -5.86 9.14
C SER A 258 11.45 -4.89 10.31
N ALA A 259 12.58 -4.17 10.31
CA ALA A 259 13.00 -3.29 11.41
C ALA A 259 12.34 -1.91 11.40
N SER A 260 11.88 -1.41 10.25
CA SER A 260 11.28 -0.08 10.13
C SER A 260 9.98 0.10 10.93
N ARG A 261 9.35 -0.98 11.40
CA ARG A 261 8.14 -0.93 12.24
C ARG A 261 8.39 -0.97 13.74
N ARG A 262 9.62 -1.21 14.22
CA ARG A 262 9.89 -1.25 15.67
C ARG A 262 10.05 0.14 16.30
N ARG A 263 10.32 1.20 15.53
CA ARG A 263 10.53 2.55 16.08
C ARG A 263 9.26 3.27 16.54
N SER A 264 8.06 2.83 16.15
CA SER A 264 6.81 3.47 16.55
C SER A 264 6.20 2.94 17.87
N ILE A 265 6.77 1.89 18.47
CA ILE A 265 6.20 1.27 19.68
C ILE A 265 6.97 1.66 20.96
N SER A 266 8.17 2.21 20.86
CA SER A 266 9.04 2.49 22.02
C SER A 266 9.11 3.96 22.45
N GLN A 267 8.31 4.86 21.87
CA GLN A 267 8.29 6.29 22.25
C GLN A 267 7.02 6.74 22.99
N GLU A 268 6.14 5.82 23.36
CA GLU A 268 5.02 6.12 24.26
C GLU A 268 5.12 5.25 25.52
N ARG A 269 5.96 5.69 26.45
CA ARG A 269 5.89 5.33 27.86
C ARG A 269 5.61 6.59 28.70
#